data_6778903cca10233f62513797597afda6
#
_entry.id   6778903cca10233f62513797597afda6
#
_cell.length_a   1.000
_cell.length_b   1.000
_cell.length_c   1.000
_cell.angle_alpha   90.00
_cell.angle_beta   90.00
_cell.angle_gamma   90.00
#
_symmetry.space_group_name_H-M   'P 1'
#
loop_
_entity.id
_entity.type
_entity.pdbx_description
1 polymer ?
#
loop_
_entity_poly.entity_id
_entity_poly.type
_entity_poly.pdbx_seq_one_letter_code
_entity_poly.pdbx_strand_id
1 'polypeptide(L)'
;MSIEQDKLMSSAVAAQNSQQFRKAEEIYYSILDKNAFHPEANHNLGILKLQLGENEKSLYLFKQAIEANPKVEQFWVTTIIYLFDLKHFNAIDELIKQSSKFKIFDNLSQKNMGLYLKIGNMYLSLKRLNEAKNFYLKAINTDIENYKAFFGLGTCFMEAGFFDMALENYEKVIQIKPNFFEVHNNVANIYRKIGKFKEAEQSFLKALNLKPDSALILRNFGVLQQELGRVNEAEINFIRAIELEPLNVEAYRNLSLLKKWPQNNNILSKMIKLFNSGKLSEKDLSHICFAIAKFYEDIENYEEAFNFYSKGNKYRKKILGYDISKDQELFNKVKKNSQKIIDFKFLPEKDNMHPVPIFITGMPRSGTTLVEQIICSHSQVCGCGELDYIEDFGKSIAIGDTLLDQHFLAEFREMYLAQIKKISNSKKYITDKMPLNFIYIGLILKAMPESKIIHITRDSRAVKWANFKQYFSSSKIGFCYDMNDIKEYFELYSEIMNYWNKLYPKQIINIDYEALTNNPSAEIPNLIGNLNLCWEDACKFPEKNNRFIKTASNVQIRKKIYKGSSKQWEKYKPFLGDL
;
A
#
# COMPACT_ATOMS: atom_id res chain seq x y z
N MET A 1 -7.73 -3.38 -54.39
CA MET A 1 -9.04 -4.05 -54.28
C MET A 1 -9.77 -3.94 -55.59
N SER A 2 -10.54 -4.97 -56.01
CA SER A 2 -11.35 -4.85 -57.23
C SER A 2 -12.60 -4.00 -56.92
N ILE A 3 -13.06 -3.18 -57.88
CA ILE A 3 -14.29 -2.35 -57.76
C ILE A 3 -15.51 -3.21 -57.32
N GLU A 4 -15.51 -4.49 -57.64
CA GLU A 4 -16.56 -5.44 -57.26
C GLU A 4 -16.52 -5.79 -55.77
N GLN A 5 -15.32 -5.91 -55.13
CA GLN A 5 -15.19 -6.18 -53.71
C GLN A 5 -15.61 -4.96 -52.85
N ASP A 6 -15.31 -3.74 -53.31
CA ASP A 6 -15.75 -2.51 -52.62
C ASP A 6 -17.28 -2.35 -52.65
N LYS A 7 -17.94 -2.75 -53.77
CA LYS A 7 -19.41 -2.77 -53.85
C LYS A 7 -20.04 -3.82 -52.92
N LEU A 8 -19.45 -5.00 -52.85
CA LEU A 8 -19.94 -6.06 -51.94
C LEU A 8 -19.78 -5.62 -50.47
N MET A 9 -18.63 -5.02 -50.12
CA MET A 9 -18.39 -4.51 -48.79
C MET A 9 -19.41 -3.45 -48.41
N SER A 10 -19.65 -2.45 -49.27
CA SER A 10 -20.68 -1.42 -49.03
C SER A 10 -22.07 -1.98 -48.88
N SER A 11 -22.42 -3.02 -49.66
CA SER A 11 -23.70 -3.72 -49.57
C SER A 11 -23.84 -4.49 -48.24
N ALA A 12 -22.78 -5.16 -47.79
CA ALA A 12 -22.76 -5.85 -46.51
C ALA A 12 -22.97 -4.90 -45.32
N VAL A 13 -22.26 -3.77 -45.32
CA VAL A 13 -22.39 -2.73 -44.28
C VAL A 13 -23.80 -2.14 -44.29
N ALA A 14 -24.37 -1.84 -45.47
CA ALA A 14 -25.74 -1.34 -45.59
C ALA A 14 -26.77 -2.35 -45.05
N ALA A 15 -26.60 -3.63 -45.36
CA ALA A 15 -27.46 -4.71 -44.83
C ALA A 15 -27.36 -4.83 -43.30
N GLN A 16 -26.14 -4.72 -42.75
CA GLN A 16 -25.88 -4.76 -41.31
C GLN A 16 -26.56 -3.59 -40.60
N ASN A 17 -26.39 -2.35 -41.12
CA ASN A 17 -27.02 -1.15 -40.58
C ASN A 17 -28.55 -1.19 -40.63
N SER A 18 -29.11 -1.89 -41.63
CA SER A 18 -30.55 -2.11 -41.77
C SER A 18 -31.03 -3.33 -40.98
N GLN A 19 -30.22 -3.89 -40.08
CA GLN A 19 -30.52 -5.08 -39.25
C GLN A 19 -30.84 -6.36 -40.06
N GLN A 20 -30.49 -6.39 -41.34
CA GLN A 20 -30.57 -7.58 -42.19
C GLN A 20 -29.36 -8.49 -41.95
N PHE A 21 -29.19 -8.96 -40.71
CA PHE A 21 -27.97 -9.62 -40.24
C PHE A 21 -27.58 -10.85 -41.05
N ARG A 22 -28.56 -11.70 -41.43
CA ARG A 22 -28.31 -12.89 -42.27
C ARG A 22 -27.71 -12.50 -43.62
N LYS A 23 -28.31 -11.53 -44.29
CA LYS A 23 -27.83 -11.04 -45.58
C LYS A 23 -26.45 -10.44 -45.49
N ALA A 24 -26.21 -9.64 -44.44
CA ALA A 24 -24.88 -9.06 -44.18
C ALA A 24 -23.84 -10.16 -43.99
N GLU A 25 -24.17 -11.20 -43.19
CA GLU A 25 -23.29 -12.34 -42.92
C GLU A 25 -22.92 -13.11 -44.19
N GLU A 26 -23.91 -13.45 -45.02
CA GLU A 26 -23.68 -14.13 -46.30
C GLU A 26 -22.75 -13.33 -47.22
N ILE A 27 -22.91 -12.02 -47.29
CA ILE A 27 -22.06 -11.16 -48.12
C ILE A 27 -20.64 -11.12 -47.54
N TYR A 28 -20.46 -10.95 -46.21
CA TYR A 28 -19.13 -10.96 -45.61
C TYR A 28 -18.42 -12.30 -45.85
N TYR A 29 -19.09 -13.43 -45.71
CA TYR A 29 -18.50 -14.72 -46.02
C TYR A 29 -18.15 -14.85 -47.51
N SER A 30 -18.98 -14.35 -48.42
CA SER A 30 -18.63 -14.39 -49.86
C SER A 30 -17.38 -13.57 -50.21
N ILE A 31 -17.08 -12.52 -49.43
CA ILE A 31 -15.80 -11.76 -49.54
C ILE A 31 -14.65 -12.57 -48.97
N LEU A 32 -14.85 -13.22 -47.83
CA LEU A 32 -13.82 -14.02 -47.16
C LEU A 32 -13.52 -15.32 -47.88
N ASP A 33 -14.49 -15.92 -48.59
CA ASP A 33 -14.24 -17.08 -49.48
C ASP A 33 -13.30 -16.75 -50.61
N LYS A 34 -13.35 -15.50 -51.12
CA LYS A 34 -12.39 -15.02 -52.17
C LYS A 34 -11.05 -14.57 -51.59
N ASN A 35 -11.06 -14.03 -50.36
CA ASN A 35 -9.88 -13.58 -49.64
C ASN A 35 -10.07 -13.71 -48.13
N ALA A 36 -9.63 -14.82 -47.57
CA ALA A 36 -9.77 -15.14 -46.15
C ALA A 36 -9.12 -14.08 -45.20
N PHE A 37 -8.12 -13.36 -45.69
CA PHE A 37 -7.41 -12.32 -44.96
C PHE A 37 -7.87 -10.89 -45.34
N HIS A 38 -9.12 -10.72 -45.83
CA HIS A 38 -9.62 -9.39 -46.10
C HIS A 38 -9.88 -8.63 -44.76
N PRO A 39 -9.10 -7.57 -44.43
CA PRO A 39 -9.06 -7.01 -43.08
C PRO A 39 -10.40 -6.41 -42.67
N GLU A 40 -11.05 -5.58 -43.49
CA GLU A 40 -12.31 -4.93 -43.19
C GLU A 40 -13.47 -5.93 -43.12
N ALA A 41 -13.47 -7.00 -43.94
CA ALA A 41 -14.51 -8.01 -43.90
C ALA A 41 -14.43 -8.83 -42.60
N ASN A 42 -13.21 -9.23 -42.19
CA ASN A 42 -13.00 -9.87 -40.89
C ASN A 42 -13.45 -8.97 -39.74
N HIS A 43 -13.07 -7.68 -39.76
CA HIS A 43 -13.43 -6.73 -38.71
C HIS A 43 -14.96 -6.54 -38.62
N ASN A 44 -15.64 -6.27 -39.74
CA ASN A 44 -17.07 -5.96 -39.75
C ASN A 44 -17.90 -7.22 -39.48
N LEU A 45 -17.50 -8.39 -39.98
CA LEU A 45 -18.12 -9.66 -39.59
C LEU A 45 -17.92 -9.95 -38.09
N GLY A 46 -16.74 -9.62 -37.54
CA GLY A 46 -16.50 -9.68 -36.10
C GLY A 46 -17.48 -8.82 -35.31
N ILE A 47 -17.75 -7.59 -35.74
CA ILE A 47 -18.77 -6.72 -35.12
C ILE A 47 -20.17 -7.35 -35.25
N LEU A 48 -20.52 -7.88 -36.40
CA LEU A 48 -21.78 -8.56 -36.62
C LEU A 48 -21.95 -9.77 -35.69
N LYS A 49 -20.91 -10.61 -35.56
CA LYS A 49 -20.91 -11.75 -34.65
C LYS A 49 -21.07 -11.34 -33.18
N LEU A 50 -20.47 -10.21 -32.81
CA LEU A 50 -20.66 -9.63 -31.49
C LEU A 50 -22.11 -9.21 -31.23
N GLN A 51 -22.75 -8.56 -32.23
CA GLN A 51 -24.18 -8.21 -32.17
C GLN A 51 -25.11 -9.41 -32.05
N LEU A 52 -24.69 -10.56 -32.60
CA LEU A 52 -25.40 -11.83 -32.51
C LEU A 52 -25.06 -12.65 -31.24
N GLY A 53 -24.18 -12.17 -30.38
CA GLY A 53 -23.77 -12.86 -29.14
C GLY A 53 -22.74 -13.98 -29.35
N GLU A 54 -22.18 -14.13 -30.56
CA GLU A 54 -21.17 -15.15 -30.91
C GLU A 54 -19.76 -14.69 -30.54
N ASN A 55 -19.49 -14.55 -29.24
CA ASN A 55 -18.32 -13.88 -28.69
C ASN A 55 -16.97 -14.47 -29.13
N GLU A 56 -16.83 -15.80 -29.14
CA GLU A 56 -15.57 -16.45 -29.53
C GLU A 56 -15.24 -16.24 -31.00
N LYS A 57 -16.26 -16.37 -31.88
CA LYS A 57 -16.09 -16.11 -33.31
C LYS A 57 -15.72 -14.65 -33.58
N SER A 58 -16.35 -13.72 -32.85
CA SER A 58 -16.06 -12.29 -32.94
C SER A 58 -14.57 -12.01 -32.64
N LEU A 59 -14.05 -12.55 -31.53
CA LEU A 59 -12.65 -12.35 -31.14
C LEU A 59 -11.68 -12.95 -32.14
N TYR A 60 -11.97 -14.11 -32.68
CA TYR A 60 -11.18 -14.73 -33.75
C TYR A 60 -11.09 -13.82 -34.99
N LEU A 61 -12.23 -13.31 -35.44
CA LEU A 61 -12.31 -12.44 -36.62
C LEU A 61 -11.57 -11.09 -36.40
N PHE A 62 -11.67 -10.51 -35.20
CA PHE A 62 -10.91 -9.31 -34.87
C PHE A 62 -9.39 -9.56 -34.91
N LYS A 63 -8.92 -10.71 -34.43
CA LYS A 63 -7.50 -11.08 -34.54
C LYS A 63 -7.07 -11.22 -35.99
N GLN A 64 -7.88 -11.89 -36.83
CA GLN A 64 -7.60 -12.00 -38.27
C GLN A 64 -7.54 -10.63 -38.97
N ALA A 65 -8.39 -9.68 -38.59
CA ALA A 65 -8.35 -8.32 -39.12
C ALA A 65 -7.06 -7.59 -38.73
N ILE A 66 -6.59 -7.71 -37.47
CA ILE A 66 -5.34 -7.14 -36.99
C ILE A 66 -4.14 -7.77 -37.69
N GLU A 67 -4.11 -9.09 -37.81
CA GLU A 67 -3.03 -9.81 -38.50
C GLU A 67 -2.95 -9.42 -39.97
N ALA A 68 -4.09 -9.27 -40.65
CA ALA A 68 -4.15 -8.89 -42.06
C ALA A 68 -3.69 -7.46 -42.33
N ASN A 69 -4.02 -6.52 -41.43
CA ASN A 69 -3.55 -5.12 -41.51
C ASN A 69 -3.34 -4.48 -40.15
N PRO A 70 -2.17 -4.68 -39.52
CA PRO A 70 -1.90 -4.18 -38.16
C PRO A 70 -1.74 -2.66 -38.05
N LYS A 71 -1.72 -1.92 -39.17
CA LYS A 71 -1.59 -0.46 -39.18
C LYS A 71 -2.94 0.27 -39.00
N VAL A 72 -4.06 -0.44 -39.08
CA VAL A 72 -5.40 0.14 -38.94
C VAL A 72 -5.77 0.26 -37.46
N GLU A 73 -5.75 1.48 -36.93
CA GLU A 73 -6.09 1.81 -35.53
C GLU A 73 -7.41 1.19 -35.09
N GLN A 74 -8.46 1.27 -35.94
CA GLN A 74 -9.81 0.85 -35.61
C GLN A 74 -9.89 -0.62 -35.21
N PHE A 75 -9.09 -1.51 -35.80
CA PHE A 75 -9.13 -2.94 -35.49
C PHE A 75 -8.67 -3.19 -34.05
N TRP A 76 -7.58 -2.53 -33.63
CA TRP A 76 -7.08 -2.62 -32.26
C TRP A 76 -8.07 -2.01 -31.24
N VAL A 77 -8.58 -0.82 -31.55
CA VAL A 77 -9.52 -0.10 -30.69
C VAL A 77 -10.79 -0.91 -30.47
N THR A 78 -11.41 -1.44 -31.54
CA THR A 78 -12.63 -2.26 -31.43
C THR A 78 -12.38 -3.52 -30.58
N THR A 79 -11.26 -4.21 -30.83
CA THR A 79 -10.92 -5.42 -30.07
C THR A 79 -10.71 -5.11 -28.60
N ILE A 80 -10.01 -4.03 -28.27
CA ILE A 80 -9.74 -3.64 -26.88
C ILE A 80 -11.01 -3.20 -26.18
N ILE A 81 -11.89 -2.42 -26.84
CA ILE A 81 -13.20 -2.03 -26.24
C ILE A 81 -14.00 -3.28 -25.91
N TYR A 82 -14.07 -4.23 -26.83
CA TYR A 82 -14.75 -5.50 -26.59
C TYR A 82 -14.17 -6.29 -25.42
N LEU A 83 -12.83 -6.38 -25.32
CA LEU A 83 -12.17 -7.04 -24.19
C LEU A 83 -12.38 -6.31 -22.85
N PHE A 84 -12.59 -4.97 -22.86
CA PHE A 84 -13.01 -4.25 -21.67
C PHE A 84 -14.39 -4.68 -21.17
N ASP A 85 -15.35 -4.89 -22.08
CA ASP A 85 -16.71 -5.33 -21.73
C ASP A 85 -16.67 -6.75 -21.11
N LEU A 86 -15.75 -7.59 -21.56
CA LEU A 86 -15.50 -8.93 -21.00
C LEU A 86 -14.59 -8.91 -19.77
N LYS A 87 -14.00 -7.77 -19.39
CA LYS A 87 -13.00 -7.62 -18.29
C LYS A 87 -11.74 -8.48 -18.47
N HIS A 88 -11.35 -8.78 -19.70
CA HIS A 88 -10.17 -9.58 -20.04
C HIS A 88 -8.89 -8.72 -20.05
N PHE A 89 -8.49 -8.18 -18.91
CA PHE A 89 -7.40 -7.19 -18.79
C PHE A 89 -6.03 -7.73 -19.23
N ASN A 90 -5.75 -9.01 -19.03
CA ASN A 90 -4.49 -9.61 -19.51
C ASN A 90 -4.40 -9.61 -21.04
N ALA A 91 -5.51 -9.94 -21.72
CA ALA A 91 -5.54 -9.91 -23.18
C ALA A 91 -5.40 -8.48 -23.74
N ILE A 92 -5.96 -7.48 -23.05
CA ILE A 92 -5.79 -6.06 -23.38
C ILE A 92 -4.31 -5.67 -23.26
N ASP A 93 -3.64 -6.05 -22.16
CA ASP A 93 -2.21 -5.76 -21.95
C ASP A 93 -1.32 -6.36 -23.06
N GLU A 94 -1.60 -7.60 -23.45
CA GLU A 94 -0.90 -8.25 -24.56
C GLU A 94 -1.09 -7.51 -25.89
N LEU A 95 -2.33 -7.12 -26.21
CA LEU A 95 -2.63 -6.36 -27.42
C LEU A 95 -1.94 -4.99 -27.42
N ILE A 96 -1.93 -4.28 -26.30
CA ILE A 96 -1.22 -3.00 -26.16
C ILE A 96 0.29 -3.20 -26.43
N LYS A 97 0.90 -4.25 -25.88
CA LYS A 97 2.32 -4.57 -26.12
C LYS A 97 2.58 -4.90 -27.60
N GLN A 98 1.72 -5.69 -28.23
CA GLN A 98 1.84 -6.03 -29.65
C GLN A 98 1.69 -4.79 -30.55
N SER A 99 0.73 -3.91 -30.23
CA SER A 99 0.43 -2.70 -30.98
C SER A 99 1.58 -1.65 -30.94
N SER A 100 2.48 -1.75 -29.94
CA SER A 100 3.60 -0.83 -29.78
C SER A 100 4.55 -0.85 -30.99
N LYS A 101 4.71 -2.03 -31.65
CA LYS A 101 5.48 -2.18 -32.89
C LYS A 101 4.95 -1.30 -34.04
N PHE A 102 3.66 -1.00 -34.02
CA PHE A 102 2.96 -0.20 -35.03
C PHE A 102 2.63 1.21 -34.56
N LYS A 103 3.03 1.56 -33.32
CA LYS A 103 2.79 2.87 -32.68
C LYS A 103 1.31 3.27 -32.62
N ILE A 104 0.39 2.31 -32.57
CA ILE A 104 -1.07 2.56 -32.63
C ILE A 104 -1.53 3.49 -31.51
N PHE A 105 -1.05 3.25 -30.26
CA PHE A 105 -1.41 4.06 -29.11
C PHE A 105 -0.50 5.26 -28.86
N ASP A 106 0.36 5.63 -29.80
CA ASP A 106 1.14 6.87 -29.68
C ASP A 106 0.32 8.10 -30.08
N ASN A 107 -0.54 7.96 -31.10
CA ASN A 107 -1.42 9.02 -31.59
C ASN A 107 -2.76 8.43 -32.04
N LEU A 108 -3.68 8.22 -31.10
CA LEU A 108 -5.04 7.82 -31.44
C LEU A 108 -5.81 8.93 -32.15
N SER A 109 -6.68 8.56 -33.07
CA SER A 109 -7.62 9.49 -33.71
C SER A 109 -8.55 10.12 -32.67
N GLN A 110 -9.02 11.34 -32.93
CA GLN A 110 -9.84 12.15 -31.98
C GLN A 110 -11.02 11.39 -31.38
N LYS A 111 -11.71 10.58 -32.19
CA LYS A 111 -12.85 9.76 -31.73
C LYS A 111 -12.47 8.67 -30.72
N ASN A 112 -11.20 8.26 -30.69
CA ASN A 112 -10.71 7.14 -29.88
C ASN A 112 -9.88 7.59 -28.66
N MET A 113 -9.61 8.89 -28.50
CA MET A 113 -8.78 9.45 -27.41
C MET A 113 -9.28 9.08 -26.01
N GLY A 114 -10.60 8.92 -25.83
CA GLY A 114 -11.18 8.46 -24.55
C GLY A 114 -10.68 7.09 -24.09
N LEU A 115 -10.10 6.29 -24.98
CA LEU A 115 -9.53 4.99 -24.65
C LEU A 115 -8.27 5.11 -23.77
N TYR A 116 -7.48 6.17 -23.90
CA TYR A 116 -6.33 6.42 -23.02
C TYR A 116 -6.72 6.43 -21.54
N LEU A 117 -7.83 7.10 -21.22
CA LEU A 117 -8.34 7.16 -19.84
C LEU A 117 -8.78 5.77 -19.35
N LYS A 118 -9.48 4.98 -20.19
CA LYS A 118 -9.91 3.61 -19.85
C LYS A 118 -8.71 2.69 -19.59
N ILE A 119 -7.70 2.75 -20.45
CA ILE A 119 -6.47 1.94 -20.29
C ILE A 119 -5.70 2.40 -19.05
N GLY A 120 -5.57 3.70 -18.81
CA GLY A 120 -4.96 4.24 -17.60
C GLY A 120 -5.63 3.72 -16.32
N ASN A 121 -6.97 3.75 -16.27
CA ASN A 121 -7.75 3.21 -15.15
C ASN A 121 -7.54 1.70 -14.96
N MET A 122 -7.46 0.93 -16.06
CA MET A 122 -7.15 -0.49 -16.01
C MET A 122 -5.77 -0.75 -15.36
N TYR A 123 -4.72 -0.08 -15.83
CA TYR A 123 -3.39 -0.26 -15.27
C TYR A 123 -3.31 0.20 -13.81
N LEU A 124 -4.02 1.28 -13.45
CA LEU A 124 -4.13 1.71 -12.05
C LEU A 124 -4.78 0.61 -11.18
N SER A 125 -5.86 -0.01 -11.66
CA SER A 125 -6.52 -1.11 -10.94
C SER A 125 -5.62 -2.34 -10.76
N LEU A 126 -4.73 -2.59 -11.73
CA LEU A 126 -3.71 -3.64 -11.70
C LEU A 126 -2.44 -3.25 -10.91
N LYS A 127 -2.41 -2.06 -10.29
CA LYS A 127 -1.25 -1.51 -9.57
C LYS A 127 0.00 -1.31 -10.42
N ARG A 128 -0.16 -1.23 -11.73
CA ARG A 128 0.91 -0.93 -12.70
C ARG A 128 1.00 0.58 -12.93
N LEU A 129 1.57 1.26 -11.92
CA LEU A 129 1.50 2.73 -11.82
C LEU A 129 2.23 3.46 -12.95
N ASN A 130 3.35 2.91 -13.45
CA ASN A 130 4.12 3.54 -14.53
C ASN A 130 3.35 3.53 -15.85
N GLU A 131 2.74 2.40 -16.18
CA GLU A 131 1.92 2.27 -17.38
C GLU A 131 0.66 3.13 -17.27
N ALA A 132 -0.01 3.14 -16.10
CA ALA A 132 -1.17 4.01 -15.86
C ALA A 132 -0.80 5.48 -16.07
N LYS A 133 0.31 5.93 -15.49
CA LYS A 133 0.84 7.29 -15.65
C LYS A 133 1.04 7.68 -17.13
N ASN A 134 1.66 6.79 -17.93
CA ASN A 134 1.89 7.05 -19.34
C ASN A 134 0.59 7.26 -20.12
N PHE A 135 -0.45 6.48 -19.84
CA PHE A 135 -1.74 6.64 -20.51
C PHE A 135 -2.52 7.86 -20.03
N TYR A 136 -2.44 8.23 -18.75
CA TYR A 136 -3.01 9.48 -18.27
C TYR A 136 -2.33 10.70 -18.87
N LEU A 137 -1.00 10.69 -19.03
CA LEU A 137 -0.28 11.77 -19.72
C LEU A 137 -0.70 11.88 -21.18
N LYS A 138 -0.90 10.76 -21.89
CA LYS A 138 -1.45 10.78 -23.26
C LYS A 138 -2.85 11.38 -23.29
N ALA A 139 -3.72 11.04 -22.32
CA ALA A 139 -5.05 11.64 -22.22
C ALA A 139 -5.01 13.15 -21.94
N ILE A 140 -4.08 13.63 -21.10
CA ILE A 140 -3.88 15.05 -20.81
C ILE A 140 -3.35 15.80 -22.03
N ASN A 141 -2.40 15.22 -22.77
CA ASN A 141 -1.86 15.83 -23.98
C ASN A 141 -2.91 16.00 -25.09
N THR A 142 -3.93 15.14 -25.09
CA THR A 142 -5.04 15.24 -26.05
C THR A 142 -6.16 16.18 -25.62
N ASP A 143 -6.35 16.33 -24.31
CA ASP A 143 -7.35 17.17 -23.69
C ASP A 143 -6.80 17.71 -22.36
N ILE A 144 -6.31 18.97 -22.40
CA ILE A 144 -5.69 19.65 -21.27
C ILE A 144 -6.68 19.98 -20.14
N GLU A 145 -7.96 19.92 -20.40
CA GLU A 145 -9.03 20.10 -19.40
C GLU A 145 -9.60 18.78 -18.90
N ASN A 146 -8.96 17.66 -19.20
CA ASN A 146 -9.40 16.35 -18.77
C ASN A 146 -9.14 16.11 -17.27
N TYR A 147 -10.03 16.63 -16.42
CA TYR A 147 -9.91 16.50 -14.97
C TYR A 147 -9.82 15.03 -14.50
N LYS A 148 -10.42 14.06 -15.23
CA LYS A 148 -10.35 12.64 -14.88
C LYS A 148 -8.95 12.07 -15.09
N ALA A 149 -8.25 12.53 -16.13
CA ALA A 149 -6.89 12.12 -16.39
C ALA A 149 -5.91 12.70 -15.35
N PHE A 150 -6.05 13.98 -14.98
CA PHE A 150 -5.31 14.58 -13.87
C PHE A 150 -5.60 13.87 -12.55
N PHE A 151 -6.86 13.53 -12.27
CA PHE A 151 -7.23 12.77 -11.08
C PHE A 151 -6.56 11.39 -11.03
N GLY A 152 -6.58 10.66 -12.14
CA GLY A 152 -5.90 9.36 -12.27
C GLY A 152 -4.39 9.49 -12.09
N LEU A 153 -3.76 10.49 -12.71
CA LEU A 153 -2.32 10.76 -12.59
C LEU A 153 -1.95 11.12 -11.14
N GLY A 154 -2.72 12.00 -10.49
CA GLY A 154 -2.58 12.34 -9.08
C GLY A 154 -2.71 11.11 -8.17
N THR A 155 -3.64 10.19 -8.51
CA THR A 155 -3.80 8.93 -7.76
C THR A 155 -2.60 8.00 -7.94
N CYS A 156 -2.00 7.92 -9.14
CA CYS A 156 -0.76 7.18 -9.35
C CYS A 156 0.38 7.72 -8.47
N PHE A 157 0.55 9.04 -8.43
CA PHE A 157 1.57 9.66 -7.58
C PHE A 157 1.28 9.47 -6.09
N MET A 158 0.02 9.57 -5.66
CA MET A 158 -0.38 9.33 -4.27
C MET A 158 -0.08 7.89 -3.83
N GLU A 159 -0.36 6.90 -4.68
CA GLU A 159 -0.07 5.49 -4.39
C GLU A 159 1.44 5.19 -4.40
N ALA A 160 2.19 5.87 -5.25
CA ALA A 160 3.65 5.80 -5.28
C ALA A 160 4.34 6.58 -4.14
N GLY A 161 3.58 7.34 -3.32
CA GLY A 161 4.13 8.12 -2.20
C GLY A 161 4.66 9.51 -2.59
N PHE A 162 4.56 9.92 -3.85
CA PHE A 162 4.97 11.25 -4.33
C PHE A 162 3.88 12.28 -4.07
N PHE A 163 3.71 12.66 -2.78
CA PHE A 163 2.57 13.45 -2.34
C PHE A 163 2.51 14.85 -2.92
N ASP A 164 3.65 15.52 -3.11
CA ASP A 164 3.70 16.87 -3.70
C ASP A 164 3.19 16.83 -5.15
N MET A 165 3.68 15.88 -5.95
CA MET A 165 3.22 15.70 -7.34
C MET A 165 1.74 15.29 -7.41
N ALA A 166 1.26 14.52 -6.44
CA ALA A 166 -0.16 14.17 -6.35
C ALA A 166 -1.02 15.42 -6.08
N LEU A 167 -0.60 16.27 -5.13
CA LEU A 167 -1.29 17.51 -4.79
C LEU A 167 -1.33 18.48 -5.98
N GLU A 168 -0.22 18.65 -6.70
CA GLU A 168 -0.19 19.49 -7.93
C GLU A 168 -1.22 19.03 -8.96
N ASN A 169 -1.31 17.73 -9.21
CA ASN A 169 -2.30 17.19 -10.15
C ASN A 169 -3.74 17.35 -9.63
N TYR A 170 -3.96 17.14 -8.33
CA TYR A 170 -5.28 17.36 -7.74
C TYR A 170 -5.69 18.83 -7.72
N GLU A 171 -4.75 19.75 -7.61
CA GLU A 171 -5.02 21.18 -7.74
C GLU A 171 -5.54 21.53 -9.15
N LYS A 172 -4.96 20.92 -10.20
CA LYS A 172 -5.52 21.04 -11.56
C LYS A 172 -6.96 20.52 -11.64
N VAL A 173 -7.24 19.38 -11.00
CA VAL A 173 -8.62 18.86 -10.93
C VAL A 173 -9.55 19.87 -10.26
N ILE A 174 -9.15 20.48 -9.14
CA ILE A 174 -9.96 21.47 -8.40
C ILE A 174 -10.19 22.73 -9.24
N GLN A 175 -9.18 23.18 -10.00
CA GLN A 175 -9.31 24.33 -10.91
C GLN A 175 -10.33 24.06 -12.03
N ILE A 176 -10.29 22.87 -12.66
CA ILE A 176 -11.17 22.51 -13.77
C ILE A 176 -12.57 22.15 -13.27
N LYS A 177 -12.67 21.40 -12.17
CA LYS A 177 -13.93 20.90 -11.61
C LYS A 177 -13.99 21.02 -10.09
N PRO A 178 -14.29 22.21 -9.54
CA PRO A 178 -14.27 22.46 -8.09
C PRO A 178 -15.20 21.56 -7.26
N ASN A 179 -16.31 21.10 -7.85
CA ASN A 179 -17.32 20.29 -7.17
C ASN A 179 -17.06 18.76 -7.27
N PHE A 180 -15.85 18.35 -7.63
CA PHE A 180 -15.48 16.93 -7.69
C PHE A 180 -15.06 16.46 -6.30
N PHE A 181 -16.01 15.88 -5.53
CA PHE A 181 -15.80 15.53 -4.11
C PHE A 181 -14.67 14.53 -3.88
N GLU A 182 -14.42 13.64 -4.84
CA GLU A 182 -13.37 12.62 -4.76
C GLU A 182 -11.97 13.25 -4.65
N VAL A 183 -11.72 14.36 -5.34
CA VAL A 183 -10.41 15.03 -5.25
C VAL A 183 -10.18 15.62 -3.86
N HIS A 184 -11.21 16.23 -3.26
CA HIS A 184 -11.10 16.79 -1.90
C HIS A 184 -10.87 15.66 -0.86
N ASN A 185 -11.51 14.50 -1.02
CA ASN A 185 -11.24 13.33 -0.18
C ASN A 185 -9.79 12.83 -0.33
N ASN A 186 -9.24 12.78 -1.55
CA ASN A 186 -7.88 12.32 -1.78
C ASN A 186 -6.85 13.33 -1.27
N VAL A 187 -7.05 14.62 -1.48
CA VAL A 187 -6.25 15.71 -0.90
C VAL A 187 -6.23 15.61 0.63
N ALA A 188 -7.41 15.40 1.25
CA ALA A 188 -7.53 15.21 2.68
C ALA A 188 -6.72 14.00 3.18
N ASN A 189 -6.77 12.87 2.45
CA ASN A 189 -5.98 11.68 2.78
C ASN A 189 -4.47 11.93 2.66
N ILE A 190 -4.02 12.72 1.68
CA ILE A 190 -2.61 13.11 1.57
C ILE A 190 -2.23 13.98 2.76
N TYR A 191 -2.98 15.05 3.05
CA TYR A 191 -2.69 15.91 4.19
C TYR A 191 -2.65 15.15 5.51
N ARG A 192 -3.57 14.20 5.71
CA ARG A 192 -3.55 13.29 6.87
C ARG A 192 -2.27 12.44 6.91
N LYS A 193 -1.82 11.90 5.76
CA LYS A 193 -0.61 11.08 5.68
C LYS A 193 0.67 11.85 5.98
N ILE A 194 0.72 13.14 5.65
CA ILE A 194 1.88 14.02 5.90
C ILE A 194 1.74 14.82 7.22
N GLY A 195 0.72 14.55 8.03
CA GLY A 195 0.52 15.15 9.35
C GLY A 195 -0.08 16.57 9.35
N LYS A 196 -0.53 17.09 8.20
CA LYS A 196 -1.23 18.38 8.07
C LYS A 196 -2.72 18.21 8.40
N PHE A 197 -3.03 18.00 9.69
CA PHE A 197 -4.39 17.59 10.10
C PHE A 197 -5.45 18.66 9.95
N LYS A 198 -5.10 19.94 10.12
CA LYS A 198 -6.05 21.04 9.92
C LYS A 198 -6.50 21.12 8.46
N GLU A 199 -5.54 21.02 7.55
CA GLU A 199 -5.77 21.00 6.10
C GLU A 199 -6.55 19.75 5.68
N ALA A 200 -6.22 18.60 6.29
CA ALA A 200 -6.96 17.35 6.08
C ALA A 200 -8.44 17.48 6.51
N GLU A 201 -8.69 18.01 7.70
CA GLU A 201 -10.04 18.22 8.22
C GLU A 201 -10.86 19.17 7.31
N GLN A 202 -10.28 20.30 6.93
CA GLN A 202 -10.93 21.23 6.01
C GLN A 202 -11.28 20.58 4.66
N SER A 203 -10.36 19.76 4.14
CA SER A 203 -10.58 19.07 2.86
C SER A 203 -11.66 17.98 2.97
N PHE A 204 -11.72 17.22 4.08
CA PHE A 204 -12.82 16.28 4.32
C PHE A 204 -14.16 16.98 4.47
N LEU A 205 -14.22 18.11 5.18
CA LEU A 205 -15.44 18.91 5.32
C LEU A 205 -15.92 19.44 3.96
N LYS A 206 -15.01 19.91 3.08
CA LYS A 206 -15.36 20.27 1.71
C LYS A 206 -15.94 19.09 0.94
N ALA A 207 -15.33 17.92 1.04
CA ALA A 207 -15.82 16.70 0.39
C ALA A 207 -17.22 16.30 0.90
N LEU A 208 -17.46 16.36 2.22
CA LEU A 208 -18.76 16.05 2.83
C LEU A 208 -19.83 17.09 2.48
N ASN A 209 -19.49 18.38 2.36
CA ASN A 209 -20.42 19.41 1.91
C ASN A 209 -20.90 19.15 0.47
N LEU A 210 -20.03 18.61 -0.39
CA LEU A 210 -20.39 18.23 -1.76
C LEU A 210 -21.14 16.89 -1.84
N LYS A 211 -20.83 15.93 -0.96
CA LYS A 211 -21.45 14.61 -0.90
C LYS A 211 -21.65 14.17 0.55
N PRO A 212 -22.72 14.62 1.25
CA PRO A 212 -22.95 14.31 2.68
C PRO A 212 -23.11 12.82 2.99
N ASP A 213 -23.70 12.05 2.06
CA ASP A 213 -24.01 10.63 2.22
C ASP A 213 -22.98 9.73 1.50
N SER A 214 -21.69 10.06 1.64
CA SER A 214 -20.61 9.24 1.14
C SER A 214 -19.98 8.41 2.26
N ALA A 215 -20.27 7.11 2.31
CA ALA A 215 -19.71 6.19 3.28
C ALA A 215 -18.17 6.19 3.25
N LEU A 216 -17.57 6.33 2.06
CA LEU A 216 -16.12 6.43 1.88
C LEU A 216 -15.53 7.65 2.60
N ILE A 217 -16.13 8.85 2.41
CA ILE A 217 -15.61 10.09 3.02
C ILE A 217 -15.82 10.04 4.54
N LEU A 218 -17.01 9.63 5.01
CA LEU A 218 -17.31 9.49 6.44
C LEU A 218 -16.32 8.54 7.12
N ARG A 219 -16.04 7.37 6.52
CA ARG A 219 -15.04 6.44 7.04
C ARG A 219 -13.65 7.09 7.10
N ASN A 220 -13.20 7.74 6.04
CA ASN A 220 -11.87 8.35 6.00
C ASN A 220 -11.75 9.52 6.99
N PHE A 221 -12.79 10.32 7.15
CA PHE A 221 -12.85 11.39 8.14
C PHE A 221 -12.87 10.83 9.57
N GLY A 222 -13.63 9.75 9.81
CA GLY A 222 -13.59 9.03 11.08
C GLY A 222 -12.19 8.52 11.44
N VAL A 223 -11.40 8.06 10.45
CA VAL A 223 -10.00 7.68 10.68
C VAL A 223 -9.15 8.88 11.11
N LEU A 224 -9.32 10.05 10.48
CA LEU A 224 -8.64 11.28 10.91
C LEU A 224 -9.01 11.65 12.35
N GLN A 225 -10.30 11.60 12.69
CA GLN A 225 -10.78 11.91 14.04
C GLN A 225 -10.23 10.92 15.09
N GLN A 226 -10.15 9.64 14.75
CA GLN A 226 -9.51 8.62 15.59
C GLN A 226 -8.02 8.94 15.81
N GLU A 227 -7.29 9.34 14.78
CA GLU A 227 -5.88 9.74 14.88
C GLU A 227 -5.69 10.99 15.74
N LEU A 228 -6.67 11.89 15.75
CA LEU A 228 -6.73 13.08 16.61
C LEU A 228 -7.21 12.78 18.05
N GLY A 229 -7.61 11.53 18.34
CA GLY A 229 -8.15 11.14 19.65
C GLY A 229 -9.61 11.55 19.90
N ARG A 230 -10.32 12.03 18.87
CA ARG A 230 -11.74 12.40 18.93
C ARG A 230 -12.64 11.17 18.74
N VAL A 231 -12.62 10.29 19.73
CA VAL A 231 -13.23 8.95 19.67
C VAL A 231 -14.75 9.00 19.37
N ASN A 232 -15.49 9.89 20.02
CA ASN A 232 -16.94 9.99 19.85
C ASN A 232 -17.34 10.44 18.44
N GLU A 233 -16.62 11.42 17.89
CA GLU A 233 -16.86 11.89 16.52
C GLU A 233 -16.54 10.81 15.48
N ALA A 234 -15.43 10.08 15.69
CA ALA A 234 -15.05 8.97 14.84
C ALA A 234 -16.11 7.84 14.86
N GLU A 235 -16.65 7.53 16.04
CA GLU A 235 -17.72 6.54 16.21
C GLU A 235 -18.97 6.89 15.41
N ILE A 236 -19.43 8.14 15.50
CA ILE A 236 -20.59 8.65 14.74
C ILE A 236 -20.37 8.47 13.24
N ASN A 237 -19.20 8.86 12.74
CA ASN A 237 -18.89 8.77 11.31
C ASN A 237 -18.77 7.33 10.82
N PHE A 238 -18.18 6.42 11.61
CA PHE A 238 -18.10 5.00 11.23
C PHE A 238 -19.48 4.34 11.25
N ILE A 239 -20.33 4.63 12.24
CA ILE A 239 -21.71 4.11 12.31
C ILE A 239 -22.50 4.59 11.10
N ARG A 240 -22.45 5.88 10.77
CA ARG A 240 -23.13 6.42 9.59
C ARG A 240 -22.61 5.82 8.28
N ALA A 241 -21.30 5.59 8.16
CA ALA A 241 -20.73 4.91 7.01
C ALA A 241 -21.27 3.47 6.85
N ILE A 242 -21.45 2.75 7.98
CA ILE A 242 -22.04 1.40 8.00
C ILE A 242 -23.53 1.42 7.64
N GLU A 243 -24.26 2.43 8.09
CA GLU A 243 -25.70 2.58 7.76
C GLU A 243 -25.92 2.83 6.28
N LEU A 244 -25.07 3.66 5.66
CA LEU A 244 -25.10 3.94 4.22
C LEU A 244 -24.64 2.77 3.36
N GLU A 245 -23.59 2.08 3.79
CA GLU A 245 -22.99 0.93 3.10
C GLU A 245 -22.80 -0.24 4.07
N PRO A 246 -23.83 -1.09 4.30
CA PRO A 246 -23.73 -2.21 5.25
C PRO A 246 -22.64 -3.25 4.91
N LEU A 247 -22.12 -3.25 3.68
CA LEU A 247 -20.99 -4.09 3.27
C LEU A 247 -19.62 -3.44 3.51
N ASN A 248 -19.55 -2.24 4.08
CA ASN A 248 -18.29 -1.52 4.34
C ASN A 248 -17.53 -2.13 5.54
N VAL A 249 -16.89 -3.27 5.30
CA VAL A 249 -16.16 -4.04 6.35
C VAL A 249 -15.00 -3.25 6.97
N GLU A 250 -14.39 -2.31 6.24
CA GLU A 250 -13.33 -1.46 6.78
C GLU A 250 -13.87 -0.49 7.85
N ALA A 251 -15.11 0.01 7.68
CA ALA A 251 -15.76 0.84 8.70
C ALA A 251 -16.02 0.03 9.98
N TYR A 252 -16.50 -1.21 9.88
CA TYR A 252 -16.65 -2.11 11.04
C TYR A 252 -15.32 -2.35 11.75
N ARG A 253 -14.24 -2.61 10.99
CA ARG A 253 -12.91 -2.82 11.58
C ARG A 253 -12.40 -1.57 12.31
N ASN A 254 -12.52 -0.39 11.70
CA ASN A 254 -12.10 0.85 12.33
C ASN A 254 -12.92 1.14 13.60
N LEU A 255 -14.23 0.92 13.53
CA LEU A 255 -15.13 1.04 14.67
C LEU A 255 -14.73 0.11 15.82
N SER A 256 -14.38 -1.17 15.53
CA SER A 256 -13.97 -2.13 16.54
C SER A 256 -12.74 -1.71 17.33
N LEU A 257 -11.85 -0.92 16.72
CA LEU A 257 -10.58 -0.48 17.30
C LEU A 257 -10.68 0.80 18.15
N LEU A 258 -11.83 1.50 18.16
CA LEU A 258 -11.96 2.80 18.82
C LEU A 258 -11.89 2.73 20.35
N LYS A 259 -12.54 1.73 20.94
CA LYS A 259 -12.69 1.58 22.40
C LYS A 259 -12.93 0.13 22.77
N LYS A 260 -12.96 -0.19 24.08
CA LYS A 260 -13.47 -1.48 24.57
C LYS A 260 -15.00 -1.48 24.48
N TRP A 261 -15.56 -2.50 23.85
CA TRP A 261 -16.99 -2.61 23.59
C TRP A 261 -17.69 -3.47 24.64
N PRO A 262 -18.90 -3.10 25.09
CA PRO A 262 -19.68 -3.89 26.03
C PRO A 262 -20.32 -5.11 25.36
N GLN A 263 -20.69 -6.11 26.15
CA GLN A 263 -21.32 -7.35 25.68
C GLN A 263 -22.66 -7.11 24.96
N ASN A 264 -23.47 -6.17 25.42
CA ASN A 264 -24.79 -5.86 24.87
C ASN A 264 -24.69 -4.89 23.66
N ASN A 265 -23.90 -5.24 22.65
CA ASN A 265 -23.75 -4.42 21.45
C ASN A 265 -24.28 -5.18 20.22
N ASN A 266 -25.23 -4.55 19.49
CA ASN A 266 -25.82 -5.13 18.28
C ASN A 266 -24.87 -5.16 17.07
N ILE A 267 -23.72 -4.48 17.15
CA ILE A 267 -22.74 -4.41 16.05
C ILE A 267 -22.11 -5.79 15.82
N LEU A 268 -21.77 -6.52 16.89
CA LEU A 268 -21.22 -7.87 16.76
C LEU A 268 -22.18 -8.80 16.00
N SER A 269 -23.48 -8.79 16.35
CA SER A 269 -24.47 -9.61 15.64
C SER A 269 -24.63 -9.23 14.17
N LYS A 270 -24.54 -7.92 13.83
CA LYS A 270 -24.52 -7.45 12.44
C LYS A 270 -23.31 -7.99 11.67
N MET A 271 -22.11 -7.92 12.29
CA MET A 271 -20.89 -8.45 11.68
C MET A 271 -20.92 -9.96 11.44
N ILE A 272 -21.46 -10.74 12.40
CA ILE A 272 -21.62 -12.19 12.25
C ILE A 272 -22.60 -12.52 11.12
N LYS A 273 -23.73 -11.83 11.04
CA LYS A 273 -24.68 -11.99 9.92
C LYS A 273 -24.04 -11.67 8.59
N LEU A 274 -23.24 -10.61 8.53
CA LEU A 274 -22.52 -10.21 7.33
C LEU A 274 -21.47 -11.25 6.92
N PHE A 275 -20.67 -11.74 7.88
CA PHE A 275 -19.70 -12.82 7.66
C PHE A 275 -20.35 -14.07 7.07
N ASN A 276 -21.53 -14.47 7.57
CA ASN A 276 -22.26 -15.67 7.11
C ASN A 276 -23.08 -15.44 5.83
N SER A 277 -23.13 -14.23 5.29
CA SER A 277 -23.99 -13.89 4.15
C SER A 277 -23.55 -14.47 2.80
N GLY A 278 -22.29 -14.92 2.69
CA GLY A 278 -21.67 -15.34 1.42
C GLY A 278 -21.41 -14.21 0.41
N LYS A 279 -21.64 -12.94 0.79
CA LYS A 279 -21.53 -11.78 -0.11
C LYS A 279 -20.15 -11.12 -0.10
N LEU A 280 -19.26 -11.51 0.83
CA LEU A 280 -17.98 -10.87 1.05
C LEU A 280 -16.88 -11.51 0.20
N SER A 281 -16.00 -10.67 -0.36
CA SER A 281 -14.74 -11.12 -0.94
C SER A 281 -13.79 -11.67 0.13
N GLU A 282 -12.77 -12.44 -0.25
CA GLU A 282 -11.73 -12.91 0.70
C GLU A 282 -11.06 -11.76 1.45
N LYS A 283 -10.83 -10.62 0.76
CA LYS A 283 -10.30 -9.41 1.38
C LYS A 283 -11.26 -8.89 2.48
N ASP A 284 -12.53 -8.83 2.18
CA ASP A 284 -13.54 -8.35 3.12
C ASP A 284 -13.75 -9.34 4.28
N LEU A 285 -13.70 -10.64 4.01
CA LEU A 285 -13.71 -11.68 5.03
C LEU A 285 -12.53 -11.53 6.01
N SER A 286 -11.34 -11.19 5.51
CA SER A 286 -10.21 -10.91 6.41
C SER A 286 -10.53 -9.72 7.32
N HIS A 287 -10.98 -8.59 6.78
CA HIS A 287 -11.28 -7.40 7.58
C HIS A 287 -12.35 -7.64 8.64
N ILE A 288 -13.45 -8.30 8.26
CA ILE A 288 -14.57 -8.53 9.18
C ILE A 288 -14.20 -9.52 10.29
N CYS A 289 -13.36 -10.53 9.99
CA CYS A 289 -12.87 -11.47 10.99
C CYS A 289 -12.04 -10.78 12.07
N PHE A 290 -11.13 -9.87 11.70
CA PHE A 290 -10.37 -9.09 12.69
C PHE A 290 -11.28 -8.19 13.54
N ALA A 291 -12.33 -7.62 12.95
CA ALA A 291 -13.31 -6.83 13.69
C ALA A 291 -14.08 -7.69 14.70
N ILE A 292 -14.61 -8.83 14.28
CA ILE A 292 -15.35 -9.77 15.15
C ILE A 292 -14.43 -10.28 16.27
N ALA A 293 -13.20 -10.67 15.94
CA ALA A 293 -12.20 -11.14 16.92
C ALA A 293 -11.96 -10.10 18.02
N LYS A 294 -11.84 -8.80 17.63
CA LYS A 294 -11.65 -7.71 18.59
C LYS A 294 -12.84 -7.52 19.53
N PHE A 295 -14.07 -7.66 19.02
CA PHE A 295 -15.26 -7.61 19.86
C PHE A 295 -15.33 -8.79 20.84
N TYR A 296 -15.00 -10.00 20.40
CA TYR A 296 -14.92 -11.17 21.27
C TYR A 296 -13.82 -11.01 22.33
N GLU A 297 -12.66 -10.43 21.97
CA GLU A 297 -11.60 -10.10 22.94
C GLU A 297 -12.10 -9.09 23.99
N ASP A 298 -12.89 -8.10 23.59
CA ASP A 298 -13.41 -7.07 24.49
C ASP A 298 -14.41 -7.61 25.51
N ILE A 299 -15.21 -8.59 25.11
CA ILE A 299 -16.15 -9.29 26.00
C ILE A 299 -15.55 -10.52 26.68
N GLU A 300 -14.22 -10.68 26.56
CA GLU A 300 -13.42 -11.71 27.23
C GLU A 300 -13.73 -13.16 26.78
N ASN A 301 -14.35 -13.33 25.61
CA ASN A 301 -14.49 -14.63 24.95
C ASN A 301 -13.25 -14.91 24.09
N TYR A 302 -12.18 -15.37 24.72
CA TYR A 302 -10.87 -15.53 24.07
C TYR A 302 -10.83 -16.68 23.07
N GLU A 303 -11.65 -17.71 23.23
CA GLU A 303 -11.76 -18.82 22.28
C GLU A 303 -12.30 -18.34 20.94
N GLU A 304 -13.46 -17.67 20.93
CA GLU A 304 -14.01 -17.12 19.70
C GLU A 304 -13.13 -16.01 19.11
N ALA A 305 -12.50 -15.19 19.97
CA ALA A 305 -11.54 -14.20 19.50
C ALA A 305 -10.38 -14.87 18.74
N PHE A 306 -9.79 -15.93 19.28
CA PHE A 306 -8.72 -16.70 18.63
C PHE A 306 -9.19 -17.34 17.32
N ASN A 307 -10.37 -17.95 17.30
CA ASN A 307 -10.97 -18.57 16.13
C ASN A 307 -11.12 -17.55 14.98
N PHE A 308 -11.62 -16.35 15.26
CA PHE A 308 -11.81 -15.32 14.26
C PHE A 308 -10.48 -14.65 13.84
N TYR A 309 -9.53 -14.45 14.76
CA TYR A 309 -8.16 -14.02 14.36
C TYR A 309 -7.54 -15.04 13.40
N SER A 310 -7.65 -16.33 13.68
CA SER A 310 -7.10 -17.40 12.83
C SER A 310 -7.74 -17.43 11.45
N LYS A 311 -9.08 -17.29 11.37
CA LYS A 311 -9.80 -17.18 10.09
C LYS A 311 -9.36 -15.94 9.30
N GLY A 312 -9.29 -14.77 9.95
CA GLY A 312 -8.87 -13.52 9.34
C GLY A 312 -7.44 -13.58 8.80
N ASN A 313 -6.54 -14.19 9.55
CA ASN A 313 -5.15 -14.43 9.16
C ASN A 313 -5.04 -15.36 7.96
N LYS A 314 -5.79 -16.48 7.94
CA LYS A 314 -5.82 -17.41 6.81
C LYS A 314 -6.21 -16.73 5.50
N TYR A 315 -7.27 -15.91 5.52
CA TYR A 315 -7.65 -15.12 4.35
C TYR A 315 -6.55 -14.12 3.95
N ARG A 316 -5.95 -13.44 4.91
CA ARG A 316 -4.91 -12.45 4.63
C ARG A 316 -3.65 -13.07 4.05
N LYS A 317 -3.16 -14.19 4.62
CA LYS A 317 -2.01 -14.95 4.09
C LYS A 317 -2.24 -15.37 2.64
N LYS A 318 -3.45 -15.91 2.34
CA LYS A 318 -3.84 -16.32 0.98
C LYS A 318 -3.81 -15.13 -0.01
N ILE A 319 -4.37 -13.98 0.38
CA ILE A 319 -4.41 -12.78 -0.47
C ILE A 319 -2.99 -12.26 -0.77
N LEU A 320 -2.10 -12.32 0.22
CA LEU A 320 -0.71 -11.87 0.06
C LEU A 320 0.15 -12.85 -0.73
N GLY A 321 -0.26 -14.12 -0.85
CA GLY A 321 0.58 -15.18 -1.41
C GLY A 321 1.92 -15.29 -0.67
N TYR A 322 1.87 -15.07 0.67
CA TYR A 322 3.09 -15.02 1.48
C TYR A 322 3.70 -16.42 1.66
N ASP A 323 5.02 -16.45 1.50
CA ASP A 323 5.85 -17.63 1.67
C ASP A 323 7.12 -17.24 2.44
N ILE A 324 7.35 -17.86 3.61
CA ILE A 324 8.49 -17.61 4.50
C ILE A 324 9.84 -17.89 3.84
N SER A 325 9.89 -18.77 2.84
CA SER A 325 11.12 -19.10 2.12
C SER A 325 11.78 -17.86 1.49
N LYS A 326 11.00 -16.87 1.10
CA LYS A 326 11.51 -15.60 0.55
C LYS A 326 12.25 -14.78 1.59
N ASP A 327 11.76 -14.77 2.84
CA ASP A 327 12.46 -14.11 3.94
C ASP A 327 13.70 -14.89 4.34
N GLN A 328 13.64 -16.23 4.39
CA GLN A 328 14.82 -17.08 4.63
C GLN A 328 15.92 -16.79 3.58
N GLU A 329 15.55 -16.70 2.30
CA GLU A 329 16.48 -16.34 1.24
C GLU A 329 17.07 -14.94 1.44
N LEU A 330 16.24 -13.94 1.77
CA LEU A 330 16.67 -12.58 2.05
C LEU A 330 17.69 -12.52 3.18
N PHE A 331 17.40 -13.14 4.32
CA PHE A 331 18.30 -13.16 5.48
C PHE A 331 19.61 -13.88 5.16
N ASN A 332 19.56 -15.00 4.43
CA ASN A 332 20.75 -15.72 4.00
C ASN A 332 21.62 -14.87 3.05
N LYS A 333 21.05 -14.19 2.08
CA LYS A 333 21.77 -13.28 1.18
C LYS A 333 22.44 -12.15 1.95
N VAL A 334 21.70 -11.51 2.87
CA VAL A 334 22.24 -10.43 3.72
C VAL A 334 23.40 -10.93 4.56
N LYS A 335 23.25 -12.08 5.27
CA LYS A 335 24.35 -12.68 6.07
C LYS A 335 25.57 -13.01 5.21
N LYS A 336 25.36 -13.64 4.05
CA LYS A 336 26.46 -14.01 3.13
C LYS A 336 27.22 -12.79 2.60
N ASN A 337 26.51 -11.69 2.30
CA ASN A 337 27.13 -10.49 1.75
C ASN A 337 27.67 -9.52 2.82
N SER A 338 27.22 -9.66 4.07
CA SER A 338 27.54 -8.74 5.16
C SER A 338 29.06 -8.60 5.41
N GLN A 339 29.83 -9.71 5.36
CA GLN A 339 31.28 -9.65 5.57
C GLN A 339 31.96 -8.79 4.51
N LYS A 340 31.53 -8.88 3.26
CA LYS A 340 32.09 -8.04 2.18
C LYS A 340 31.81 -6.57 2.44
N ILE A 341 30.59 -6.22 2.93
CA ILE A 341 30.23 -4.85 3.28
C ILE A 341 31.08 -4.35 4.46
N ILE A 342 31.30 -5.18 5.48
CA ILE A 342 32.07 -4.83 6.67
C ILE A 342 33.53 -4.57 6.30
N ASP A 343 34.13 -5.44 5.49
CA ASP A 343 35.56 -5.38 5.12
C ASP A 343 35.83 -4.28 4.07
N PHE A 344 34.81 -3.80 3.37
CA PHE A 344 34.96 -2.79 2.34
C PHE A 344 35.45 -1.47 2.97
N LYS A 345 36.52 -0.87 2.41
CA LYS A 345 37.03 0.42 2.87
C LYS A 345 36.16 1.55 2.32
N PHE A 346 35.24 2.02 3.12
CA PHE A 346 34.40 3.18 2.83
C PHE A 346 34.73 4.30 3.82
N LEU A 347 35.10 5.46 3.29
CA LEU A 347 35.36 6.69 4.08
C LEU A 347 34.35 7.73 3.60
N PRO A 348 33.21 7.85 4.26
CA PRO A 348 32.25 8.91 3.92
C PRO A 348 32.85 10.28 4.21
N GLU A 349 32.58 11.25 3.36
CA GLU A 349 32.89 12.63 3.65
C GLU A 349 32.21 13.07 4.95
N LYS A 350 32.94 13.80 5.81
CA LYS A 350 32.34 14.35 7.01
C LYS A 350 31.38 15.46 6.62
N ASP A 351 30.13 15.17 6.72
CA ASP A 351 29.08 16.12 6.43
C ASP A 351 28.38 16.58 7.73
N ASN A 352 28.60 17.83 8.07
CA ASN A 352 27.96 18.50 9.22
C ASN A 352 26.60 19.13 8.82
N MET A 353 26.19 18.99 7.58
CA MET A 353 24.98 19.64 7.02
C MET A 353 23.72 18.80 7.16
N HIS A 354 23.85 17.52 7.47
CA HIS A 354 22.74 16.61 7.60
C HIS A 354 22.47 16.21 9.05
N PRO A 355 21.21 15.92 9.42
CA PRO A 355 20.89 15.43 10.76
C PRO A 355 21.47 14.02 10.96
N VAL A 356 21.85 13.71 12.21
CA VAL A 356 22.34 12.38 12.58
C VAL A 356 21.16 11.40 12.71
N PRO A 357 21.14 10.28 11.98
CA PRO A 357 20.09 9.30 12.10
C PRO A 357 20.16 8.49 13.40
N ILE A 358 19.00 8.25 14.02
CA ILE A 358 18.79 7.31 15.12
C ILE A 358 17.83 6.24 14.61
N PHE A 359 18.35 5.06 14.30
CA PHE A 359 17.53 3.95 13.85
C PHE A 359 16.96 3.19 15.04
N ILE A 360 15.64 3.02 15.06
CA ILE A 360 14.92 2.28 16.11
C ILE A 360 14.34 1.02 15.48
N THR A 361 14.86 -0.13 15.88
CA THR A 361 14.58 -1.42 15.24
C THR A 361 14.24 -2.50 16.24
N GLY A 362 13.70 -3.61 15.73
CA GLY A 362 13.26 -4.78 16.49
C GLY A 362 12.05 -5.44 15.83
N MET A 363 11.51 -6.48 16.41
CA MET A 363 10.28 -7.07 15.88
C MET A 363 9.12 -6.05 15.89
N PRO A 364 8.24 -6.06 14.91
CA PRO A 364 6.99 -5.30 15.02
C PRO A 364 6.28 -5.61 16.35
N ARG A 365 5.66 -4.61 17.00
CA ARG A 365 5.00 -4.74 18.30
C ARG A 365 5.92 -5.01 19.50
N SER A 366 7.24 -4.85 19.37
CA SER A 366 8.19 -4.94 20.50
C SER A 366 8.24 -3.69 21.39
N GLY A 367 7.62 -2.56 20.98
CA GLY A 367 7.65 -1.31 21.74
C GLY A 367 8.48 -0.20 21.09
N THR A 368 8.91 -0.38 19.85
CA THR A 368 9.68 0.61 19.06
C THR A 368 9.03 1.98 19.02
N THR A 369 7.70 2.06 18.94
CA THR A 369 6.96 3.33 18.96
C THR A 369 7.04 4.06 20.29
N LEU A 370 7.02 3.33 21.43
CA LEU A 370 7.16 3.93 22.75
C LEU A 370 8.57 4.56 22.90
N VAL A 371 9.58 3.82 22.50
CA VAL A 371 10.98 4.30 22.57
C VAL A 371 11.17 5.51 21.67
N GLU A 372 10.63 5.48 20.46
CA GLU A 372 10.65 6.66 19.57
C GLU A 372 9.96 7.87 20.21
N GLN A 373 8.81 7.67 20.84
CA GLN A 373 8.05 8.76 21.49
C GLN A 373 8.83 9.39 22.64
N ILE A 374 9.51 8.57 23.45
CA ILE A 374 10.40 9.05 24.53
C ILE A 374 11.50 9.93 23.96
N ILE A 375 12.23 9.44 22.95
CA ILE A 375 13.36 10.14 22.34
C ILE A 375 12.92 11.42 21.64
N CYS A 376 11.79 11.38 20.93
CA CYS A 376 11.24 12.54 20.24
C CYS A 376 10.59 13.58 21.16
N SER A 377 10.52 13.33 22.47
CA SER A 377 10.18 14.35 23.45
C SER A 377 11.37 15.29 23.75
N HIS A 378 12.57 14.92 23.31
CA HIS A 378 13.77 15.76 23.41
C HIS A 378 13.78 16.86 22.35
N SER A 379 14.14 18.08 22.74
CA SER A 379 14.08 19.28 21.88
C SER A 379 14.93 19.20 20.61
N GLN A 380 16.04 18.45 20.62
CA GLN A 380 16.95 18.31 19.47
C GLN A 380 16.58 17.19 18.50
N VAL A 381 15.52 16.41 18.77
CA VAL A 381 15.17 15.24 17.98
C VAL A 381 13.90 15.47 17.19
N CYS A 382 13.90 15.07 15.90
CA CYS A 382 12.72 15.00 15.05
C CYS A 382 12.31 13.54 14.87
N GLY A 383 11.04 13.24 15.13
CA GLY A 383 10.49 11.89 14.94
C GLY A 383 9.85 11.70 13.56
N CYS A 384 10.39 10.80 12.75
CA CYS A 384 9.91 10.59 11.38
C CYS A 384 9.10 9.29 11.19
N GLY A 385 8.98 8.47 12.23
CA GLY A 385 8.23 7.21 12.15
C GLY A 385 8.89 6.18 11.25
N GLU A 386 8.09 5.45 10.47
CA GLU A 386 8.55 4.35 9.62
C GLU A 386 8.92 4.90 8.23
N LEU A 387 10.24 4.85 7.90
CA LEU A 387 10.78 5.27 6.60
C LEU A 387 11.24 4.04 5.81
N ASP A 388 10.77 3.91 4.57
CA ASP A 388 11.12 2.78 3.69
C ASP A 388 12.49 2.97 2.99
N TYR A 389 13.17 4.09 3.20
CA TYR A 389 14.35 4.51 2.42
C TYR A 389 15.53 3.55 2.50
N ILE A 390 15.76 2.90 3.65
CA ILE A 390 16.86 1.92 3.78
C ILE A 390 16.61 0.71 2.88
N GLU A 391 15.40 0.18 2.86
CA GLU A 391 15.06 -0.93 1.95
C GLU A 391 15.05 -0.47 0.50
N ASP A 392 14.40 0.67 0.20
CA ASP A 392 14.23 1.15 -1.17
C ASP A 392 15.56 1.45 -1.87
N PHE A 393 16.53 2.04 -1.15
CA PHE A 393 17.82 2.42 -1.74
C PHE A 393 18.95 1.41 -1.48
N GLY A 394 18.88 0.65 -0.38
CA GLY A 394 20.00 -0.16 0.09
C GLY A 394 19.83 -1.67 -0.08
N LYS A 395 18.63 -2.17 -0.34
CA LYS A 395 18.36 -3.61 -0.40
C LYS A 395 19.26 -4.33 -1.41
N SER A 396 19.38 -3.84 -2.63
CA SER A 396 20.19 -4.46 -3.68
C SER A 396 21.67 -4.56 -3.30
N ILE A 397 22.19 -3.56 -2.59
CA ILE A 397 23.56 -3.57 -2.05
C ILE A 397 23.66 -4.61 -0.92
N ALA A 398 22.72 -4.63 0.00
CA ALA A 398 22.74 -5.52 1.16
C ALA A 398 22.70 -7.00 0.78
N ILE A 399 21.93 -7.37 -0.26
CA ILE A 399 21.82 -8.75 -0.74
C ILE A 399 22.86 -9.14 -1.80
N GLY A 400 23.67 -8.18 -2.26
CA GLY A 400 24.74 -8.42 -3.23
C GLY A 400 24.29 -8.48 -4.70
N ASP A 401 23.10 -8.00 -5.01
CA ASP A 401 22.60 -7.88 -6.39
C ASP A 401 23.20 -6.68 -7.12
N THR A 402 23.70 -5.69 -6.37
CA THR A 402 24.47 -4.54 -6.85
C THR A 402 25.93 -4.70 -6.46
N LEU A 403 26.85 -4.37 -7.35
CA LEU A 403 28.29 -4.39 -7.06
C LEU A 403 28.59 -3.41 -5.94
N LEU A 404 29.32 -3.87 -4.91
CA LEU A 404 29.76 -3.06 -3.81
C LEU A 404 30.98 -2.24 -4.23
N ASP A 405 30.81 -0.93 -4.40
CA ASP A 405 31.89 0.02 -4.67
C ASP A 405 31.69 1.33 -3.89
N GLN A 406 32.67 2.23 -4.01
CA GLN A 406 32.67 3.52 -3.33
C GLN A 406 31.50 4.41 -3.81
N HIS A 407 31.20 4.38 -5.09
CA HIS A 407 30.15 5.20 -5.71
C HIS A 407 28.77 4.81 -5.21
N PHE A 408 28.40 3.51 -5.28
CA PHE A 408 27.09 3.06 -4.84
C PHE A 408 26.84 3.25 -3.34
N LEU A 409 27.87 3.09 -2.49
CA LEU A 409 27.72 3.38 -1.05
C LEU A 409 27.56 4.87 -0.78
N ALA A 410 28.29 5.72 -1.52
CA ALA A 410 28.15 7.17 -1.41
C ALA A 410 26.76 7.61 -1.90
N GLU A 411 26.30 7.10 -3.04
CA GLU A 411 24.98 7.39 -3.58
C GLU A 411 23.86 6.96 -2.61
N PHE A 412 23.93 5.75 -2.07
CA PHE A 412 22.99 5.27 -1.05
C PHE A 412 22.94 6.21 0.16
N ARG A 413 24.12 6.61 0.68
CA ARG A 413 24.23 7.55 1.79
C ARG A 413 23.57 8.89 1.46
N GLU A 414 23.94 9.49 0.32
CA GLU A 414 23.43 10.79 -0.12
C GLU A 414 21.92 10.77 -0.34
N MET A 415 21.40 9.74 -1.01
CA MET A 415 19.96 9.58 -1.23
C MET A 415 19.19 9.52 0.09
N TYR A 416 19.67 8.73 1.06
CA TYR A 416 19.05 8.62 2.37
C TYR A 416 19.12 9.95 3.15
N LEU A 417 20.31 10.54 3.26
CA LEU A 417 20.52 11.79 4.01
C LEU A 417 19.75 12.97 3.41
N ALA A 418 19.67 13.06 2.10
CA ALA A 418 18.87 14.08 1.42
C ALA A 418 17.37 13.96 1.74
N GLN A 419 16.84 12.73 1.85
CA GLN A 419 15.44 12.55 2.21
C GLN A 419 15.16 12.92 3.67
N ILE A 420 15.98 12.47 4.60
CA ILE A 420 15.77 12.81 6.01
C ILE A 420 15.98 14.31 6.30
N LYS A 421 16.85 14.99 5.56
CA LYS A 421 17.05 16.44 5.66
C LYS A 421 15.76 17.21 5.35
N LYS A 422 15.00 16.80 4.32
CA LYS A 422 13.72 17.44 3.96
C LYS A 422 12.69 17.42 5.09
N ILE A 423 12.71 16.38 5.94
CA ILE A 423 11.72 16.15 7.00
C ILE A 423 12.25 16.47 8.41
N SER A 424 13.53 16.81 8.54
CA SER A 424 14.20 17.00 9.84
C SER A 424 13.78 18.24 10.63
N ASN A 425 13.06 19.19 10.00
CA ASN A 425 12.69 20.48 10.62
C ASN A 425 13.89 21.20 11.29
N SER A 426 15.06 21.13 10.68
CA SER A 426 16.32 21.70 11.18
C SER A 426 16.78 21.12 12.53
N LYS A 427 16.29 19.95 12.95
CA LYS A 427 16.76 19.28 14.16
C LYS A 427 18.08 18.56 13.90
N LYS A 428 18.92 18.47 14.96
CA LYS A 428 20.23 17.83 14.88
C LYS A 428 20.15 16.31 14.73
N TYR A 429 19.13 15.70 15.32
CA TYR A 429 18.90 14.26 15.28
C TYR A 429 17.53 13.94 14.68
N ILE A 430 17.44 12.82 13.99
CA ILE A 430 16.21 12.32 13.40
C ILE A 430 16.03 10.84 13.72
N THR A 431 14.82 10.43 14.10
CA THR A 431 14.54 9.01 14.26
C THR A 431 13.98 8.40 12.97
N ASP A 432 14.52 7.26 12.58
CA ASP A 432 13.94 6.34 11.62
C ASP A 432 13.51 5.08 12.40
N LYS A 433 12.23 4.98 12.68
CA LYS A 433 11.66 3.87 13.44
C LYS A 433 11.00 2.89 12.48
N MET A 434 11.78 2.28 11.61
CA MET A 434 11.37 1.13 10.81
C MET A 434 11.80 -0.15 11.51
N PRO A 435 10.86 -0.92 12.10
CA PRO A 435 11.21 -2.13 12.86
C PRO A 435 12.12 -3.07 12.08
N LEU A 436 11.86 -3.28 10.79
CA LEU A 436 12.59 -4.23 9.95
C LEU A 436 14.00 -3.77 9.52
N ASN A 437 14.42 -2.55 9.85
CA ASN A 437 15.78 -2.07 9.56
C ASN A 437 16.87 -2.90 10.24
N PHE A 438 16.51 -3.78 11.20
CA PHE A 438 17.46 -4.73 11.78
C PHE A 438 18.11 -5.64 10.73
N ILE A 439 17.45 -5.90 9.61
CA ILE A 439 18.00 -6.70 8.51
C ILE A 439 19.26 -6.02 7.92
N TYR A 440 19.28 -4.70 7.89
CA TYR A 440 20.26 -3.88 7.16
C TYR A 440 21.30 -3.19 8.04
N ILE A 441 21.44 -3.55 9.33
CA ILE A 441 22.34 -2.87 10.29
C ILE A 441 23.78 -2.78 9.77
N GLY A 442 24.31 -3.84 9.16
CA GLY A 442 25.67 -3.83 8.61
C GLY A 442 25.86 -2.78 7.51
N LEU A 443 24.90 -2.64 6.60
CA LEU A 443 24.92 -1.61 5.55
C LEU A 443 24.74 -0.21 6.13
N ILE A 444 23.81 -0.04 7.08
CA ILE A 444 23.55 1.24 7.76
C ILE A 444 24.83 1.76 8.41
N LEU A 445 25.47 0.94 9.26
CA LEU A 445 26.68 1.36 10.00
C LEU A 445 27.89 1.55 9.08
N LYS A 446 27.93 0.86 7.93
CA LYS A 446 28.98 1.08 6.93
C LYS A 446 28.81 2.41 6.21
N ALA A 447 27.62 2.70 5.72
CA ALA A 447 27.34 3.92 4.96
C ALA A 447 27.21 5.16 5.84
N MET A 448 26.72 4.99 7.08
CA MET A 448 26.42 6.07 8.03
C MET A 448 27.01 5.75 9.42
N PRO A 449 28.35 5.76 9.58
CA PRO A 449 29.01 5.38 10.85
C PRO A 449 28.68 6.30 12.02
N GLU A 450 28.20 7.51 11.76
CA GLU A 450 27.71 8.47 12.77
C GLU A 450 26.35 8.09 13.36
N SER A 451 25.61 7.20 12.73
CA SER A 451 24.26 6.82 13.15
C SER A 451 24.24 6.05 14.47
N LYS A 452 23.11 6.09 15.17
CA LYS A 452 22.85 5.31 16.38
C LYS A 452 21.82 4.23 16.07
N ILE A 453 22.07 3.01 16.57
CA ILE A 453 21.12 1.90 16.44
C ILE A 453 20.54 1.58 17.81
N ILE A 454 19.23 1.64 17.92
CA ILE A 454 18.48 1.19 19.11
C ILE A 454 17.74 -0.08 18.74
N HIS A 455 18.02 -1.15 19.45
CA HIS A 455 17.36 -2.43 19.29
C HIS A 455 16.48 -2.72 20.49
N ILE A 456 15.18 -2.92 20.26
CA ILE A 456 14.21 -3.19 21.32
C ILE A 456 13.90 -4.69 21.37
N THR A 457 14.12 -5.29 22.53
CA THR A 457 13.71 -6.65 22.88
C THR A 457 12.47 -6.63 23.75
N ARG A 458 11.66 -7.66 23.66
CA ARG A 458 10.45 -7.89 24.45
C ARG A 458 10.16 -9.37 24.56
N ASP A 459 9.40 -9.81 25.58
CA ASP A 459 8.95 -11.20 25.71
C ASP A 459 8.48 -11.76 24.35
N SER A 460 9.11 -12.85 23.92
CA SER A 460 8.91 -13.39 22.57
C SER A 460 7.48 -13.83 22.31
N ARG A 461 6.79 -14.37 23.32
CA ARG A 461 5.40 -14.83 23.24
C ARG A 461 4.46 -13.63 23.12
N ALA A 462 4.74 -12.56 23.88
CA ALA A 462 4.01 -11.32 23.76
C ALA A 462 4.13 -10.69 22.38
N VAL A 463 5.33 -10.70 21.80
CA VAL A 463 5.58 -10.18 20.44
C VAL A 463 4.88 -11.03 19.39
N LYS A 464 5.04 -12.35 19.44
CA LYS A 464 4.42 -13.29 18.48
C LYS A 464 2.90 -13.14 18.49
N TRP A 465 2.28 -13.16 19.67
CA TRP A 465 0.83 -12.96 19.81
C TRP A 465 0.37 -11.58 19.34
N ALA A 466 1.08 -10.52 19.70
CA ALA A 466 0.73 -9.16 19.30
C ALA A 466 0.81 -8.96 17.77
N ASN A 467 1.70 -9.67 17.08
CA ASN A 467 1.77 -9.70 15.63
C ASN A 467 0.59 -10.48 15.02
N PHE A 468 0.30 -11.69 15.54
CA PHE A 468 -0.78 -12.54 15.03
C PHE A 468 -2.15 -11.88 15.08
N LYS A 469 -2.45 -11.15 16.15
CA LYS A 469 -3.75 -10.47 16.29
C LYS A 469 -3.85 -9.11 15.59
N GLN A 470 -2.78 -8.65 14.92
CA GLN A 470 -2.75 -7.34 14.29
C GLN A 470 -2.99 -7.45 12.78
N TYR A 471 -4.00 -6.73 12.26
CA TYR A 471 -4.09 -6.53 10.82
C TYR A 471 -3.12 -5.43 10.38
N PHE A 472 -2.16 -5.79 9.57
CA PHE A 472 -1.23 -4.83 8.93
C PHE A 472 -1.67 -4.52 7.51
N SER A 473 -1.66 -3.25 7.13
CA SER A 473 -1.94 -2.83 5.75
C SER A 473 -0.79 -3.15 4.80
N SER A 474 0.44 -3.12 5.30
CA SER A 474 1.65 -3.44 4.53
C SER A 474 1.70 -4.92 4.12
N SER A 475 2.16 -5.20 2.91
CA SER A 475 2.47 -6.56 2.45
C SER A 475 3.84 -7.06 2.93
N LYS A 476 4.72 -6.17 3.41
CA LYS A 476 6.09 -6.50 3.87
C LYS A 476 6.11 -7.35 5.15
N ILE A 477 4.99 -7.41 5.88
CA ILE A 477 4.87 -8.12 7.16
C ILE A 477 3.96 -9.34 7.01
N GLY A 478 4.16 -10.11 5.94
CA GLY A 478 3.33 -11.27 5.61
C GLY A 478 3.44 -12.42 6.61
N PHE A 479 4.58 -12.56 7.29
CA PHE A 479 4.82 -13.58 8.31
C PHE A 479 3.85 -13.50 9.50
N CYS A 480 3.22 -12.35 9.75
CA CYS A 480 2.32 -12.16 10.88
C CYS A 480 1.01 -12.94 10.81
N TYR A 481 0.69 -13.55 9.66
CA TYR A 481 -0.61 -14.16 9.41
C TYR A 481 -0.63 -15.69 9.55
N ASP A 482 0.45 -16.27 10.04
CA ASP A 482 0.53 -17.67 10.37
C ASP A 482 1.46 -17.87 11.57
N MET A 483 1.09 -18.74 12.52
CA MET A 483 1.86 -18.89 13.75
C MET A 483 3.22 -19.56 13.54
N ASN A 484 3.31 -20.48 12.58
CA ASN A 484 4.58 -21.12 12.22
C ASN A 484 5.50 -20.12 11.51
N ASP A 485 4.95 -19.33 10.55
CA ASP A 485 5.74 -18.28 9.90
C ASP A 485 6.28 -17.26 10.91
N ILE A 486 5.46 -16.88 11.92
CA ILE A 486 5.90 -15.98 13.00
C ILE A 486 7.06 -16.59 13.80
N LYS A 487 6.98 -17.88 14.13
CA LYS A 487 8.07 -18.59 14.84
C LYS A 487 9.36 -18.59 14.04
N GLU A 488 9.29 -19.01 12.79
CA GLU A 488 10.45 -19.08 11.89
C GLU A 488 11.05 -17.69 11.65
N TYR A 489 10.20 -16.67 11.39
CA TYR A 489 10.70 -15.31 11.23
C TYR A 489 11.36 -14.78 12.51
N PHE A 490 10.83 -15.11 13.67
CA PHE A 490 11.43 -14.72 14.96
C PHE A 490 12.79 -15.39 15.18
N GLU A 491 13.00 -16.62 14.70
CA GLU A 491 14.29 -17.31 14.72
C GLU A 491 15.30 -16.61 13.80
N LEU A 492 14.90 -16.30 12.56
CA LEU A 492 15.73 -15.54 11.62
C LEU A 492 16.14 -14.18 12.20
N TYR A 493 15.17 -13.46 12.79
CA TYR A 493 15.43 -12.20 13.50
C TYR A 493 16.44 -12.37 14.64
N SER A 494 16.26 -13.40 15.48
CA SER A 494 17.13 -13.63 16.63
C SER A 494 18.56 -13.96 16.19
N GLU A 495 18.72 -14.78 15.14
CA GLU A 495 20.02 -15.12 14.59
C GLU A 495 20.75 -13.90 14.03
N ILE A 496 20.07 -13.08 13.21
CA ILE A 496 20.71 -11.92 12.60
C ILE A 496 21.05 -10.84 13.64
N MET A 497 20.20 -10.64 14.65
CA MET A 497 20.50 -9.70 15.72
C MET A 497 21.66 -10.17 16.62
N ASN A 498 21.75 -11.47 16.91
CA ASN A 498 22.91 -12.05 17.60
C ASN A 498 24.20 -11.85 16.80
N TYR A 499 24.12 -12.00 15.46
CA TYR A 499 25.25 -11.73 14.57
C TYR A 499 25.67 -10.27 14.64
N TRP A 500 24.73 -9.31 14.50
CA TRP A 500 25.04 -7.87 14.58
C TRP A 500 25.57 -7.45 15.94
N ASN A 501 24.99 -7.95 17.04
CA ASN A 501 25.46 -7.63 18.40
C ASN A 501 26.90 -8.10 18.66
N LYS A 502 27.34 -9.21 18.05
CA LYS A 502 28.72 -9.68 18.13
C LYS A 502 29.68 -8.77 17.35
N LEU A 503 29.25 -8.25 16.20
CA LEU A 503 30.08 -7.41 15.34
C LEU A 503 30.12 -5.94 15.80
N TYR A 504 29.02 -5.44 16.34
CA TYR A 504 28.85 -4.03 16.69
C TYR A 504 28.40 -3.78 18.14
N PRO A 505 29.11 -4.37 19.16
CA PRO A 505 28.65 -4.35 20.56
C PRO A 505 28.57 -2.95 21.17
N LYS A 506 29.27 -1.95 20.59
CA LYS A 506 29.28 -0.56 21.07
C LYS A 506 28.34 0.37 20.29
N GLN A 507 27.92 -0.02 19.09
CA GLN A 507 27.08 0.78 18.21
C GLN A 507 25.59 0.46 18.35
N ILE A 508 25.25 -0.75 18.85
CA ILE A 508 23.87 -1.18 19.06
C ILE A 508 23.52 -1.01 20.54
N ILE A 509 22.54 -0.15 20.82
CA ILE A 509 22.00 0.09 22.15
C ILE A 509 20.79 -0.86 22.32
N ASN A 510 20.94 -1.88 23.15
CA ASN A 510 19.86 -2.82 23.43
C ASN A 510 18.97 -2.29 24.56
N ILE A 511 17.66 -2.25 24.35
CA ILE A 511 16.64 -1.80 25.30
C ILE A 511 15.67 -2.96 25.56
N ASP A 512 15.55 -3.35 26.82
CA ASP A 512 14.53 -4.29 27.27
C ASP A 512 13.22 -3.56 27.55
N TYR A 513 12.17 -3.95 26.84
CA TYR A 513 10.84 -3.31 26.96
C TYR A 513 10.23 -3.49 28.34
N GLU A 514 10.41 -4.67 28.95
CA GLU A 514 9.90 -4.98 30.29
C GLU A 514 10.62 -4.13 31.34
N ALA A 515 11.96 -4.00 31.27
CA ALA A 515 12.73 -3.11 32.14
C ALA A 515 12.26 -1.66 32.00
N LEU A 516 12.15 -1.17 30.75
CA LEU A 516 11.70 0.19 30.46
C LEU A 516 10.30 0.49 31.04
N THR A 517 9.36 -0.44 30.91
CA THR A 517 8.00 -0.23 31.41
C THR A 517 7.84 -0.48 32.91
N ASN A 518 8.70 -1.30 33.52
CA ASN A 518 8.70 -1.56 34.95
C ASN A 518 9.41 -0.44 35.75
N ASN A 519 10.49 0.12 35.21
CA ASN A 519 11.26 1.16 35.87
C ASN A 519 11.62 2.33 34.93
N PRO A 520 10.60 3.05 34.40
CA PRO A 520 10.83 4.14 33.44
C PRO A 520 11.69 5.28 33.99
N SER A 521 11.68 5.49 35.33
CA SER A 521 12.46 6.54 35.98
C SER A 521 13.98 6.33 35.92
N ALA A 522 14.45 5.09 35.81
CA ALA A 522 15.85 4.76 35.61
C ALA A 522 16.18 4.54 34.12
N GLU A 523 15.33 3.82 33.42
CA GLU A 523 15.62 3.39 32.03
C GLU A 523 15.54 4.53 31.01
N ILE A 524 14.65 5.52 31.21
CA ILE A 524 14.55 6.65 30.28
C ILE A 524 15.83 7.53 30.36
N PRO A 525 16.32 7.95 31.55
CA PRO A 525 17.60 8.67 31.60
C PRO A 525 18.77 7.88 31.02
N ASN A 526 18.85 6.57 31.25
CA ASN A 526 19.87 5.71 30.67
C ASN A 526 19.81 5.70 29.12
N LEU A 527 18.59 5.60 28.56
CA LEU A 527 18.38 5.65 27.10
C LEU A 527 18.87 6.99 26.51
N ILE A 528 18.50 8.12 27.13
CA ILE A 528 18.89 9.46 26.67
C ILE A 528 20.41 9.64 26.79
N GLY A 529 21.02 9.19 27.90
CA GLY A 529 22.48 9.23 28.12
C GLY A 529 23.26 8.39 27.09
N ASN A 530 22.79 7.18 26.76
CA ASN A 530 23.40 6.30 25.74
C ASN A 530 23.36 6.93 24.34
N LEU A 531 22.42 7.82 24.08
CA LEU A 531 22.36 8.58 22.83
C LEU A 531 23.29 9.80 22.84
N ASN A 532 24.01 10.08 23.94
CA ASN A 532 24.80 11.30 24.17
C ASN A 532 23.95 12.58 24.06
N LEU A 533 22.68 12.50 24.51
CA LEU A 533 21.79 13.65 24.61
C LEU A 533 21.78 14.17 26.05
N CYS A 534 21.71 15.50 26.20
CA CYS A 534 21.49 16.11 27.51
C CYS A 534 20.11 15.73 28.03
N TRP A 535 19.99 15.59 29.37
CA TRP A 535 18.70 15.27 29.96
C TRP A 535 17.67 16.39 29.78
N GLU A 536 16.45 16.04 29.37
CA GLU A 536 15.30 16.94 29.34
C GLU A 536 14.10 16.27 30.02
N ASP A 537 13.45 16.96 30.96
CA ASP A 537 12.30 16.41 31.71
C ASP A 537 11.10 16.04 30.82
N ALA A 538 10.99 16.62 29.64
CA ALA A 538 9.97 16.28 28.65
C ALA A 538 10.00 14.80 28.28
N CYS A 539 11.17 14.15 28.30
CA CYS A 539 11.33 12.73 27.97
C CYS A 539 10.64 11.79 28.97
N LYS A 540 10.35 12.26 30.21
CA LYS A 540 9.58 11.49 31.22
C LYS A 540 8.10 11.34 30.87
N PHE A 541 7.58 12.21 30.02
CA PHE A 541 6.14 12.32 29.74
C PHE A 541 5.84 12.13 28.26
N PRO A 542 6.19 10.97 27.67
CA PRO A 542 6.04 10.75 26.23
C PRO A 542 4.56 10.86 25.78
N GLU A 543 3.60 10.61 26.67
CA GLU A 543 2.15 10.75 26.38
C GLU A 543 1.73 12.21 26.12
N LYS A 544 2.52 13.20 26.57
CA LYS A 544 2.25 14.62 26.33
C LYS A 544 2.79 15.11 24.98
N ASN A 545 3.62 14.32 24.32
CA ASN A 545 4.13 14.65 23.00
C ASN A 545 3.05 14.46 21.94
N ASN A 546 2.54 15.55 21.39
CA ASN A 546 1.42 15.58 20.43
C ASN A 546 1.85 15.37 18.96
N ARG A 547 3.11 14.91 18.72
CA ARG A 547 3.54 14.65 17.36
C ARG A 547 2.63 13.64 16.65
N PHE A 548 2.58 13.74 15.35
CA PHE A 548 1.91 12.72 14.52
C PHE A 548 2.64 11.39 14.56
N ILE A 549 1.91 10.30 14.71
CA ILE A 549 2.45 8.95 14.78
C ILE A 549 1.62 8.01 13.91
N LYS A 550 2.23 7.57 12.83
CA LYS A 550 1.62 6.62 11.89
C LYS A 550 2.08 5.20 12.21
N THR A 551 1.49 4.57 13.22
CA THR A 551 1.79 3.18 13.55
C THR A 551 0.55 2.44 14.07
N ALA A 552 0.61 1.10 14.06
CA ALA A 552 -0.42 0.25 14.65
C ALA A 552 -0.59 0.45 16.18
N SER A 553 0.33 1.16 16.84
CA SER A 553 0.34 1.42 18.28
C SER A 553 -0.15 2.82 18.67
N ASN A 554 -0.70 3.60 17.73
CA ASN A 554 -1.04 5.02 17.93
C ASN A 554 -1.91 5.29 19.17
N VAL A 555 -2.94 4.48 19.41
CA VAL A 555 -3.83 4.64 20.59
C VAL A 555 -3.11 4.33 21.91
N GLN A 556 -2.17 3.37 21.89
CA GLN A 556 -1.49 2.89 23.10
C GLN A 556 -0.48 3.91 23.64
N ILE A 557 0.24 4.60 22.77
CA ILE A 557 1.31 5.53 23.14
C ILE A 557 0.81 6.88 23.68
N ARG A 558 -0.48 7.20 23.51
CA ARG A 558 -1.12 8.39 24.09
C ARG A 558 -1.53 8.17 25.56
N LYS A 559 -1.29 6.97 26.09
CA LYS A 559 -1.49 6.64 27.50
C LYS A 559 -0.17 6.72 28.25
N LYS A 560 -0.23 7.00 29.55
CA LYS A 560 0.94 6.88 30.42
C LYS A 560 1.55 5.48 30.27
N ILE A 561 2.86 5.38 30.44
CA ILE A 561 3.56 4.09 30.44
C ILE A 561 2.93 3.20 31.50
N TYR A 562 2.49 2.00 31.13
CA TYR A 562 1.84 1.05 32.02
C TYR A 562 2.50 -0.34 31.95
N LYS A 563 2.44 -1.03 33.09
CA LYS A 563 2.99 -2.39 33.25
C LYS A 563 2.01 -3.46 32.75
N GLY A 564 2.54 -4.64 32.43
CA GLY A 564 1.74 -5.84 32.19
C GLY A 564 1.25 -6.03 30.75
N SER A 565 1.63 -5.16 29.82
CA SER A 565 1.26 -5.33 28.41
C SER A 565 1.82 -6.61 27.79
N SER A 566 2.97 -7.12 28.29
CA SER A 566 3.59 -8.37 27.84
C SER A 566 2.90 -9.63 28.38
N LYS A 567 1.94 -9.52 29.30
CA LYS A 567 1.18 -10.68 29.82
C LYS A 567 -0.14 -10.93 29.08
N GLN A 568 -0.50 -10.11 28.12
CA GLN A 568 -1.80 -10.22 27.42
C GLN A 568 -1.97 -11.54 26.65
N TRP A 569 -0.89 -12.16 26.18
CA TRP A 569 -0.91 -13.46 25.52
C TRP A 569 -1.32 -14.62 26.46
N GLU A 570 -1.12 -14.50 27.79
CA GLU A 570 -1.46 -15.53 28.78
C GLU A 570 -2.95 -15.91 28.72
N LYS A 571 -3.82 -14.97 28.38
CA LYS A 571 -5.27 -15.17 28.20
C LYS A 571 -5.59 -16.15 27.03
N TYR A 572 -4.67 -16.29 26.12
CA TYR A 572 -4.78 -17.15 24.93
C TYR A 572 -3.92 -18.41 25.01
N LYS A 573 -3.20 -18.62 26.13
CA LYS A 573 -2.33 -19.76 26.34
C LYS A 573 -2.95 -21.11 25.96
N PRO A 574 -4.25 -21.40 26.27
CA PRO A 574 -4.89 -22.67 25.90
C PRO A 574 -4.96 -22.94 24.40
N PHE A 575 -4.89 -21.89 23.57
CA PHE A 575 -5.07 -21.97 22.11
C PHE A 575 -3.78 -21.81 21.33
N LEU A 576 -2.66 -21.46 21.99
CA LEU A 576 -1.42 -21.05 21.33
C LEU A 576 -0.40 -22.20 21.17
N GLY A 577 -0.63 -23.37 21.80
CA GLY A 577 0.36 -24.44 21.81
C GLY A 577 1.72 -23.99 22.35
N ASP A 578 2.80 -24.55 21.83
CA ASP A 578 4.17 -24.14 22.16
C ASP A 578 4.58 -22.90 21.32
N LEU A 579 4.25 -21.74 21.83
CA LEU A 579 4.62 -20.44 21.24
C LEU A 579 6.11 -20.13 21.45
#